data_41f9ebc153f9e34ddb46b0ed586bbe64
#
_entry.id   41f9ebc153f9e34ddb46b0ed586bbe64
#
_cell.length_a   1.000
_cell.length_b   1.000
_cell.length_c   1.000
_cell.angle_alpha   90.00
_cell.angle_beta   90.00
_cell.angle_gamma   90.00
#
_symmetry.space_group_name_H-M   'P 1'
#
loop_
_entity.id
_entity.type
_entity.pdbx_description
1 polymer ?
#
loop_
_entity_poly.entity_id
_entity_poly.type
_entity_poly.pdbx_seq_one_letter_code
_entity_poly.pdbx_strand_id
1 'polypeptide(L)'
;MEIQWYPGHMAKAKRLLQSQLSKVDLVIELCDARLPLSSRNPALNELVRHKRRILLLCKADLAENGKTQEWLAYFKSRGVDAMAYDATPARTKQGKAFIATAAQSVVERGERRGMNKTVRAMVIGVPNVGKSTFINRLYGGSVTETGDRPGVTKSNRWVKVTPYLEVLDTPGMLWPKLNDQRAATRLAYIGTIRDAVYNQEELCVSLLEDLMTLRPTETMQRYKIKNADAKGYELLEEVCRGRGFLMRGGVLDMDRACSVVLDEFRAGKVGKLTLETAPKEEKPHAPETV
;
A
#
# COMPACT_ATOMS: atom_id res chain seq x y z
N MET A 1 -10.59 -6.96 17.62
CA MET A 1 -11.17 -5.79 16.88
C MET A 1 -11.79 -6.26 15.59
N GLU A 2 -13.06 -5.90 15.29
CA GLU A 2 -13.71 -6.20 14.01
C GLU A 2 -13.78 -4.92 13.18
N ILE A 3 -13.14 -4.91 12.01
CA ILE A 3 -13.16 -3.76 11.10
C ILE A 3 -14.23 -4.00 10.06
N GLN A 4 -15.32 -3.23 10.11
CA GLN A 4 -16.40 -3.27 9.13
C GLN A 4 -16.33 -2.02 8.24
N TRP A 5 -16.23 -2.23 6.93
CA TRP A 5 -16.21 -1.17 5.93
C TRP A 5 -17.52 -1.08 5.15
N TYR A 6 -18.06 0.12 4.98
CA TYR A 6 -19.40 0.32 4.41
C TYR A 6 -19.45 0.15 2.88
N PRO A 7 -20.41 -0.63 2.34
CA PRO A 7 -20.48 -1.04 0.91
C PRO A 7 -20.92 0.05 -0.08
N GLY A 8 -21.63 1.10 0.36
CA GLY A 8 -22.33 2.02 -0.56
C GLY A 8 -21.43 2.82 -1.51
N HIS A 9 -20.31 3.32 -1.04
CA HIS A 9 -19.35 4.07 -1.87
C HIS A 9 -18.57 3.20 -2.85
N MET A 10 -18.45 1.92 -2.58
CA MET A 10 -17.61 0.99 -3.34
C MET A 10 -18.31 0.44 -4.58
N ALA A 11 -19.63 0.23 -4.55
CA ALA A 11 -20.39 -0.14 -5.73
C ALA A 11 -20.27 0.97 -6.80
N LYS A 12 -20.33 2.23 -6.38
CA LYS A 12 -20.14 3.39 -7.25
C LYS A 12 -18.72 3.46 -7.80
N ALA A 13 -17.71 3.26 -6.95
CA ALA A 13 -16.30 3.25 -7.35
C ALA A 13 -16.00 2.10 -8.32
N LYS A 14 -16.53 0.89 -8.08
CA LYS A 14 -16.40 -0.26 -8.97
C LYS A 14 -17.01 0.01 -10.35
N ARG A 15 -18.23 0.55 -10.42
CA ARG A 15 -18.89 0.93 -11.69
C ARG A 15 -18.09 1.99 -12.44
N LEU A 16 -17.59 3.00 -11.73
CA LEU A 16 -16.77 4.06 -12.31
C LEU A 16 -15.45 3.46 -12.87
N LEU A 17 -14.79 2.58 -12.14
CA LEU A 17 -13.60 1.88 -12.62
C LEU A 17 -13.90 1.08 -13.89
N GLN A 18 -14.98 0.29 -13.88
CA GLN A 18 -15.39 -0.52 -15.04
C GLN A 18 -15.61 0.35 -16.29
N SER A 19 -16.27 1.50 -16.14
CA SER A 19 -16.52 2.44 -17.25
C SER A 19 -15.24 3.06 -17.82
N GLN A 20 -14.17 3.16 -17.05
CA GLN A 20 -12.89 3.70 -17.49
C GLN A 20 -11.95 2.62 -18.06
N LEU A 21 -12.08 1.36 -17.60
CA LEU A 21 -11.21 0.27 -18.04
C LEU A 21 -11.26 0.03 -19.56
N SER A 22 -12.41 0.26 -20.21
CA SER A 22 -12.51 0.15 -21.68
C SER A 22 -11.60 1.13 -22.43
N LYS A 23 -11.27 2.27 -21.80
CA LYS A 23 -10.44 3.35 -22.36
C LYS A 23 -8.95 3.22 -22.02
N VAL A 24 -8.58 2.18 -21.26
CA VAL A 24 -7.25 2.00 -20.68
C VAL A 24 -6.53 0.83 -21.36
N ASP A 25 -5.26 1.03 -21.66
CA ASP A 25 -4.38 0.03 -22.27
C ASP A 25 -3.48 -0.67 -21.25
N LEU A 26 -3.04 0.07 -20.23
CA LEU A 26 -2.11 -0.38 -19.18
C LEU A 26 -2.68 -0.07 -17.79
N VAL A 27 -2.60 -1.02 -16.89
CA VAL A 27 -2.95 -0.83 -15.47
C VAL A 27 -1.67 -0.82 -14.64
N ILE A 28 -1.49 0.24 -13.88
CA ILE A 28 -0.39 0.41 -12.91
C ILE A 28 -1.01 0.20 -11.53
N GLU A 29 -0.79 -0.97 -10.96
CA GLU A 29 -1.24 -1.30 -9.61
C GLU A 29 -0.19 -0.85 -8.59
N LEU A 30 -0.59 -0.06 -7.60
CA LEU A 30 0.25 0.35 -6.48
C LEU A 30 -0.16 -0.42 -5.22
N CYS A 31 0.82 -1.00 -4.54
CA CYS A 31 0.66 -1.57 -3.20
C CYS A 31 1.74 -1.04 -2.25
N ASP A 32 1.53 -1.12 -0.95
CA ASP A 32 2.51 -0.72 0.05
C ASP A 32 3.55 -1.83 0.23
N ALA A 33 4.83 -1.52 0.11
CA ALA A 33 5.91 -2.51 0.22
C ALA A 33 6.00 -3.17 1.61
N ARG A 34 5.37 -2.59 2.63
CA ARG A 34 5.25 -3.18 3.97
C ARG A 34 4.14 -4.24 4.05
N LEU A 35 3.17 -4.20 3.11
CA LEU A 35 2.00 -5.08 2.99
C LEU A 35 1.77 -5.48 1.52
N PRO A 36 2.70 -6.20 0.87
CA PRO A 36 2.66 -6.43 -0.57
C PRO A 36 1.45 -7.21 -1.07
N LEU A 37 0.86 -8.07 -0.22
CA LEU A 37 -0.33 -8.84 -0.56
C LEU A 37 -1.61 -8.17 -0.08
N SER A 38 -1.71 -7.83 1.22
CA SER A 38 -2.92 -7.26 1.81
C SER A 38 -3.26 -5.87 1.29
N SER A 39 -2.29 -5.10 0.78
CA SER A 39 -2.58 -3.79 0.16
C SER A 39 -2.98 -3.89 -1.32
N ARG A 40 -3.10 -5.10 -1.88
CA ARG A 40 -3.69 -5.34 -3.20
C ARG A 40 -5.18 -5.63 -3.06
N ASN A 41 -5.97 -5.14 -4.01
CA ASN A 41 -7.41 -5.36 -4.00
C ASN A 41 -7.78 -6.60 -4.84
N PRO A 42 -8.18 -7.72 -4.20
CA PRO A 42 -8.53 -8.95 -4.93
C PRO A 42 -9.65 -8.77 -5.96
N ALA A 43 -10.63 -7.89 -5.69
CA ALA A 43 -11.72 -7.62 -6.61
C ALA A 43 -11.28 -6.96 -7.92
N LEU A 44 -10.09 -6.35 -7.95
CA LEU A 44 -9.53 -5.78 -9.16
C LEU A 44 -8.92 -6.85 -10.09
N ASN A 45 -8.47 -8.00 -9.56
CA ASN A 45 -7.83 -9.03 -10.35
C ASN A 45 -8.70 -9.50 -11.53
N GLU A 46 -9.99 -9.72 -11.28
CA GLU A 46 -10.93 -10.12 -12.35
C GLU A 46 -11.19 -8.99 -13.34
N LEU A 47 -11.35 -7.77 -12.82
CA LEU A 47 -11.68 -6.60 -13.66
C LEU A 47 -10.57 -6.27 -14.64
N VAL A 48 -9.31 -6.45 -14.24
CA VAL A 48 -8.14 -6.06 -15.05
C VAL A 48 -7.42 -7.23 -15.70
N ARG A 49 -7.93 -8.48 -15.59
CA ARG A 49 -7.25 -9.70 -16.07
C ARG A 49 -6.90 -9.68 -17.57
N HIS A 50 -7.68 -8.96 -18.37
CA HIS A 50 -7.46 -8.83 -19.82
C HIS A 50 -6.60 -7.63 -20.21
N LYS A 51 -6.10 -6.87 -19.22
CA LYS A 51 -5.26 -5.70 -19.44
C LYS A 51 -3.79 -6.03 -19.15
N ARG A 52 -2.89 -5.37 -19.86
CA ARG A 52 -1.48 -5.34 -19.43
C ARG A 52 -1.42 -4.71 -18.05
N ARG A 53 -0.79 -5.38 -17.09
CA ARG A 53 -0.68 -4.91 -15.72
C ARG A 53 0.76 -4.97 -15.24
N ILE A 54 1.18 -3.93 -14.52
CA ILE A 54 2.43 -3.87 -13.77
C ILE A 54 2.12 -3.51 -12.32
N LEU A 55 2.99 -3.93 -11.42
CA LEU A 55 2.86 -3.73 -9.97
C LEU A 55 4.03 -2.89 -9.44
N LEU A 56 3.74 -1.86 -8.64
CA LEU A 56 4.74 -1.09 -7.92
C LEU A 56 4.56 -1.29 -6.42
N LEU A 57 5.61 -1.78 -5.75
CA LEU A 57 5.71 -1.85 -4.30
C LEU A 57 6.15 -0.46 -3.80
N CYS A 58 5.18 0.38 -3.47
CA CYS A 58 5.41 1.76 -3.03
C CYS A 58 5.93 1.82 -1.60
N LYS A 59 6.58 2.95 -1.23
CA LYS A 59 7.22 3.15 0.07
C LYS A 59 8.26 2.07 0.39
N ALA A 60 9.00 1.63 -0.63
CA ALA A 60 10.04 0.61 -0.48
C ALA A 60 11.18 1.06 0.45
N ASP A 61 11.35 2.37 0.64
CA ASP A 61 12.23 2.98 1.62
C ASP A 61 11.85 2.68 3.08
N LEU A 62 10.58 2.36 3.34
CA LEU A 62 10.05 1.99 4.66
C LEU A 62 10.00 0.47 4.90
N ALA A 63 10.22 -0.34 3.87
CA ALA A 63 10.16 -1.80 3.94
C ALA A 63 11.55 -2.44 4.07
N GLU A 64 11.60 -3.68 4.57
CA GLU A 64 12.83 -4.47 4.61
C GLU A 64 13.30 -4.86 3.21
N ASN A 65 14.56 -4.53 2.88
CA ASN A 65 15.11 -4.77 1.54
C ASN A 65 15.07 -6.26 1.17
N GLY A 66 15.48 -7.16 2.07
CA GLY A 66 15.49 -8.61 1.83
C GLY A 66 14.09 -9.13 1.51
N LYS A 67 13.11 -8.80 2.37
CA LYS A 67 11.70 -9.20 2.14
C LYS A 67 11.11 -8.57 0.88
N THR A 68 11.49 -7.33 0.56
CA THR A 68 11.07 -6.70 -0.69
C THR A 68 11.56 -7.48 -1.91
N GLN A 69 12.81 -8.00 -1.90
CA GLN A 69 13.34 -8.84 -2.99
C GLN A 69 12.62 -10.20 -3.07
N GLU A 70 12.32 -10.84 -1.93
CA GLU A 70 11.52 -12.06 -1.88
C GLU A 70 10.13 -11.87 -2.51
N TRP A 71 9.46 -10.75 -2.20
CA TRP A 71 8.18 -10.40 -2.80
C TRP A 71 8.26 -10.13 -4.30
N LEU A 72 9.30 -9.46 -4.77
CA LEU A 72 9.52 -9.25 -6.20
C LEU A 72 9.73 -10.58 -6.94
N ALA A 73 10.51 -11.50 -6.36
CA ALA A 73 10.70 -12.85 -6.89
C ALA A 73 9.37 -13.62 -6.92
N TYR A 74 8.58 -13.57 -5.85
CA TYR A 74 7.25 -14.18 -5.79
C TYR A 74 6.32 -13.65 -6.88
N PHE A 75 6.23 -12.34 -7.09
CA PHE A 75 5.39 -11.79 -8.14
C PHE A 75 5.87 -12.18 -9.53
N LYS A 76 7.19 -12.22 -9.75
CA LYS A 76 7.79 -12.67 -11.00
C LYS A 76 7.45 -14.13 -11.31
N SER A 77 7.51 -15.03 -10.32
CA SER A 77 7.13 -16.44 -10.49
C SER A 77 5.65 -16.61 -10.86
N ARG A 78 4.81 -15.64 -10.50
CA ARG A 78 3.38 -15.58 -10.88
C ARG A 78 3.11 -14.82 -12.18
N GLY A 79 4.16 -14.49 -12.95
CA GLY A 79 4.02 -13.77 -14.21
C GLY A 79 3.59 -12.30 -14.07
N VAL A 80 3.80 -11.72 -12.89
CA VAL A 80 3.48 -10.31 -12.61
C VAL A 80 4.77 -9.49 -12.65
N ASP A 81 4.85 -8.56 -13.61
CA ASP A 81 5.96 -7.61 -13.64
C ASP A 81 5.83 -6.64 -12.47
N ALA A 82 6.79 -6.67 -11.56
CA ALA A 82 6.80 -5.86 -10.34
C ALA A 82 8.12 -5.13 -10.15
N MET A 83 8.05 -3.97 -9.49
CA MET A 83 9.20 -3.13 -9.17
C MET A 83 9.02 -2.49 -7.78
N ALA A 84 10.09 -2.42 -6.98
CA ALA A 84 10.13 -1.63 -5.76
C ALA A 84 10.23 -0.14 -6.10
N TYR A 85 9.40 0.68 -5.48
CA TYR A 85 9.31 2.11 -5.76
C TYR A 85 9.28 2.92 -4.46
N ASP A 86 10.02 4.02 -4.47
CA ASP A 86 9.91 5.13 -3.53
C ASP A 86 9.88 6.45 -4.30
N ALA A 87 9.54 7.55 -3.63
CA ALA A 87 9.38 8.85 -4.28
C ALA A 87 10.71 9.60 -4.50
N THR A 88 11.87 8.94 -4.40
CA THR A 88 13.17 9.53 -4.69
C THR A 88 13.36 9.81 -6.19
N PRO A 89 14.20 10.78 -6.58
CA PRO A 89 14.45 11.06 -8.00
C PRO A 89 14.97 9.85 -8.79
N ALA A 90 15.88 9.06 -8.20
CA ALA A 90 16.45 7.88 -8.82
C ALA A 90 15.38 6.81 -9.10
N ARG A 91 14.53 6.50 -8.11
CA ARG A 91 13.43 5.55 -8.25
C ARG A 91 12.34 6.06 -9.20
N THR A 92 12.10 7.37 -9.21
CA THR A 92 11.17 7.98 -10.19
C THR A 92 11.65 7.77 -11.62
N LYS A 93 12.96 7.95 -11.90
CA LYS A 93 13.55 7.67 -13.21
C LYS A 93 13.40 6.19 -13.59
N GLN A 94 13.69 5.27 -12.67
CA GLN A 94 13.50 3.84 -12.88
C GLN A 94 12.02 3.48 -13.13
N GLY A 95 11.10 4.08 -12.37
CA GLY A 95 9.66 3.91 -12.54
C GLY A 95 9.18 4.35 -13.92
N LYS A 96 9.66 5.49 -14.42
CA LYS A 96 9.36 5.96 -15.79
C LYS A 96 9.85 4.95 -16.84
N ALA A 97 11.07 4.43 -16.71
CA ALA A 97 11.61 3.42 -17.63
C ALA A 97 10.80 2.11 -17.56
N PHE A 98 10.43 1.66 -16.37
CA PHE A 98 9.62 0.45 -16.18
C PHE A 98 8.24 0.57 -16.83
N ILE A 99 7.57 1.72 -16.67
CA ILE A 99 6.30 1.99 -17.34
C ILE A 99 6.46 2.06 -18.86
N ALA A 100 7.52 2.71 -19.35
CA ALA A 100 7.81 2.81 -20.78
C ALA A 100 7.99 1.42 -21.39
N THR A 101 8.77 0.52 -20.77
CA THR A 101 8.93 -0.87 -21.19
C THR A 101 7.59 -1.61 -21.22
N ALA A 102 6.76 -1.46 -20.19
CA ALA A 102 5.44 -2.08 -20.16
C ALA A 102 4.50 -1.51 -21.24
N ALA A 103 4.60 -0.22 -21.53
CA ALA A 103 3.82 0.47 -22.56
C ALA A 103 4.25 0.09 -23.98
N GLN A 104 5.53 -0.21 -24.20
CA GLN A 104 6.08 -0.55 -25.52
C GLN A 104 5.31 -1.72 -26.17
N SER A 105 4.97 -2.76 -25.42
CA SER A 105 4.18 -3.90 -25.92
C SER A 105 2.76 -3.51 -26.38
N VAL A 106 2.25 -2.39 -25.88
CA VAL A 106 0.95 -1.82 -26.28
C VAL A 106 1.11 -1.00 -27.55
N VAL A 107 2.18 -0.19 -27.64
CA VAL A 107 2.52 0.61 -28.81
C VAL A 107 2.75 -0.29 -30.02
N GLU A 108 3.64 -1.29 -29.90
CA GLU A 108 3.94 -2.26 -30.99
C GLU A 108 2.68 -2.98 -31.51
N ARG A 109 1.75 -3.32 -30.61
CA ARG A 109 0.46 -3.89 -31.01
C ARG A 109 -0.41 -2.89 -31.77
N GLY A 110 -0.33 -1.61 -31.44
CA GLY A 110 -1.00 -0.53 -32.16
C GLY A 110 -0.40 -0.33 -33.55
N GLU A 111 0.92 -0.23 -33.64
CA GLU A 111 1.67 -0.04 -34.90
C GLU A 111 1.43 -1.16 -35.89
N ARG A 112 1.40 -2.44 -35.47
CA ARG A 112 1.03 -3.58 -36.32
C ARG A 112 -0.37 -3.45 -36.91
N ARG A 113 -1.22 -2.58 -36.35
CA ARG A 113 -2.57 -2.27 -36.83
C ARG A 113 -2.64 -0.91 -37.54
N GLY A 114 -1.50 -0.29 -37.87
CA GLY A 114 -1.41 1.01 -38.54
C GLY A 114 -1.87 2.21 -37.68
N MET A 115 -1.86 2.07 -36.34
CA MET A 115 -2.33 3.12 -35.43
C MET A 115 -1.17 3.77 -34.67
N ASN A 116 -1.00 5.09 -34.82
CA ASN A 116 -0.20 5.89 -33.89
C ASN A 116 -0.98 6.10 -32.59
N LYS A 117 -0.62 5.37 -31.52
CA LYS A 117 -1.42 5.31 -30.33
C LYS A 117 -0.72 5.92 -29.10
N THR A 118 -1.37 6.91 -28.48
CA THR A 118 -1.04 7.32 -27.12
C THR A 118 -1.49 6.23 -26.14
N VAL A 119 -0.59 5.74 -25.30
CA VAL A 119 -0.90 4.74 -24.27
C VAL A 119 -1.65 5.41 -23.14
N ARG A 120 -2.81 4.88 -22.81
CA ARG A 120 -3.61 5.29 -21.66
C ARG A 120 -3.41 4.33 -20.51
N ALA A 121 -2.75 4.81 -19.47
CA ALA A 121 -2.54 4.05 -18.23
C ALA A 121 -3.51 4.49 -17.15
N MET A 122 -3.93 3.55 -16.30
CA MET A 122 -4.73 3.82 -15.12
C MET A 122 -3.93 3.42 -13.88
N VAL A 123 -3.84 4.32 -12.89
CA VAL A 123 -3.25 4.03 -11.59
C VAL A 123 -4.33 3.57 -10.64
N ILE A 124 -4.18 2.37 -10.10
CA ILE A 124 -5.09 1.78 -9.11
C ILE A 124 -4.33 1.42 -7.83
N GLY A 125 -5.03 1.34 -6.71
CA GLY A 125 -4.45 0.94 -5.42
C GLY A 125 -5.33 1.38 -4.26
N VAL A 126 -5.02 0.88 -3.08
CA VAL A 126 -5.72 1.24 -1.84
C VAL A 126 -5.52 2.73 -1.49
N PRO A 127 -6.36 3.31 -0.62
CA PRO A 127 -6.12 4.67 -0.10
C PRO A 127 -4.72 4.77 0.55
N ASN A 128 -4.12 5.94 0.49
CA ASN A 128 -2.82 6.29 1.10
C ASN A 128 -1.60 5.45 0.66
N VAL A 129 -1.74 4.64 -0.40
CA VAL A 129 -0.60 3.88 -0.97
C VAL A 129 0.42 4.77 -1.70
N GLY A 130 0.02 6.03 -2.00
CA GLY A 130 0.90 7.00 -2.68
C GLY A 130 0.56 7.28 -4.15
N LYS A 131 -0.68 7.00 -4.62
CA LYS A 131 -1.09 7.20 -6.03
C LYS A 131 -0.83 8.62 -6.54
N SER A 132 -1.38 9.63 -5.86
CA SER A 132 -1.22 11.03 -6.27
C SER A 132 0.23 11.48 -6.20
N THR A 133 0.99 11.04 -5.19
CA THR A 133 2.43 11.31 -5.08
C THR A 133 3.18 10.69 -6.27
N PHE A 134 2.87 9.45 -6.64
CA PHE A 134 3.46 8.77 -7.79
C PHE A 134 3.18 9.55 -9.09
N ILE A 135 1.92 9.93 -9.34
CA ILE A 135 1.53 10.67 -10.55
C ILE A 135 2.22 12.03 -10.61
N ASN A 136 2.28 12.77 -9.49
CA ASN A 136 2.99 14.03 -9.41
C ASN A 136 4.48 13.88 -9.70
N ARG A 137 5.13 12.82 -9.22
CA ARG A 137 6.53 12.52 -9.53
C ARG A 137 6.73 12.13 -11.00
N LEU A 138 5.81 11.36 -11.58
CA LEU A 138 5.86 11.03 -13.00
C LEU A 138 5.75 12.27 -13.88
N TYR A 139 4.85 13.18 -13.54
CA TYR A 139 4.65 14.43 -14.26
C TYR A 139 5.82 15.40 -14.08
N GLY A 140 6.43 15.40 -12.91
CA GLY A 140 7.50 16.34 -12.53
C GLY A 140 6.99 17.63 -11.90
N GLY A 141 5.77 17.63 -11.36
CA GLY A 141 5.13 18.76 -10.70
C GLY A 141 3.89 18.35 -9.92
N SER A 142 3.20 19.29 -9.31
CA SER A 142 1.96 19.04 -8.55
C SER A 142 0.75 19.20 -9.46
N VAL A 143 0.19 18.11 -9.94
CA VAL A 143 -1.01 18.06 -10.81
C VAL A 143 -2.20 17.39 -10.13
N THR A 144 -1.97 16.64 -9.06
CA THR A 144 -3.01 15.98 -8.26
C THR A 144 -2.81 16.31 -6.78
N GLU A 145 -3.93 16.39 -6.04
CA GLU A 145 -3.88 16.63 -4.60
C GLU A 145 -3.28 15.43 -3.88
N THR A 146 -2.40 15.69 -2.92
CA THR A 146 -1.78 14.68 -2.06
C THR A 146 -2.18 14.92 -0.61
N GLY A 147 -2.31 13.85 0.19
CA GLY A 147 -2.58 13.93 1.61
C GLY A 147 -2.60 12.55 2.26
N ASP A 148 -2.34 12.51 3.56
CA ASP A 148 -2.25 11.27 4.32
C ASP A 148 -3.61 10.76 4.83
N ARG A 149 -4.71 11.41 4.43
CA ARG A 149 -6.08 11.01 4.80
C ARG A 149 -6.75 10.25 3.67
N PRO A 150 -7.48 9.14 3.96
CA PRO A 150 -8.26 8.41 2.95
C PRO A 150 -9.31 9.31 2.29
N GLY A 151 -9.38 9.28 0.95
CA GLY A 151 -10.39 10.00 0.17
C GLY A 151 -10.02 11.41 -0.29
N VAL A 152 -8.73 11.75 -0.33
CA VAL A 152 -8.22 13.03 -0.88
C VAL A 152 -8.57 13.15 -2.37
N THR A 153 -8.33 12.11 -3.17
CA THR A 153 -8.73 12.11 -4.58
C THR A 153 -10.22 11.80 -4.70
N LYS A 154 -11.02 12.78 -5.11
CA LYS A 154 -12.49 12.67 -5.20
C LYS A 154 -13.01 12.34 -6.59
N SER A 155 -12.23 12.59 -7.64
CA SER A 155 -12.64 12.41 -9.04
C SER A 155 -11.52 11.85 -9.89
N ASN A 156 -11.87 11.18 -10.98
CA ASN A 156 -10.91 10.71 -11.97
C ASN A 156 -10.38 11.90 -12.80
N ARG A 157 -9.08 11.97 -12.97
CA ARG A 157 -8.42 13.00 -13.77
C ARG A 157 -7.36 12.39 -14.67
N TRP A 158 -7.40 12.74 -15.97
CA TRP A 158 -6.33 12.40 -16.91
C TRP A 158 -5.17 13.39 -16.78
N VAL A 159 -3.96 12.87 -16.65
CA VAL A 159 -2.71 13.61 -16.58
C VAL A 159 -1.82 13.17 -17.73
N LYS A 160 -1.45 14.10 -18.61
CA LYS A 160 -0.50 13.83 -19.70
C LYS A 160 0.91 13.87 -19.16
N VAL A 161 1.52 12.69 -18.98
CA VAL A 161 2.87 12.51 -18.41
C VAL A 161 3.94 12.71 -19.49
N THR A 162 3.70 12.20 -20.70
CA THR A 162 4.53 12.42 -21.88
C THR A 162 3.63 12.58 -23.10
N PRO A 163 4.17 12.97 -24.29
CA PRO A 163 3.37 13.00 -25.52
C PRO A 163 2.67 11.68 -25.85
N TYR A 164 3.22 10.55 -25.38
CA TYR A 164 2.75 9.20 -25.69
C TYR A 164 2.12 8.47 -24.51
N LEU A 165 2.04 9.10 -23.33
CA LEU A 165 1.52 8.49 -22.10
C LEU A 165 0.59 9.43 -21.37
N GLU A 166 -0.67 9.05 -21.27
CA GLU A 166 -1.68 9.65 -20.39
C GLU A 166 -1.96 8.73 -19.22
N VAL A 167 -2.05 9.28 -18.02
CA VAL A 167 -2.29 8.53 -16.78
C VAL A 167 -3.56 9.02 -16.12
N LEU A 168 -4.47 8.09 -15.80
CA LEU A 168 -5.68 8.37 -15.05
C LEU A 168 -5.44 8.22 -13.56
N ASP A 169 -5.56 9.31 -12.81
CA ASP A 169 -5.63 9.25 -11.35
C ASP A 169 -7.00 8.77 -10.91
N THR A 170 -7.04 7.76 -10.05
CA THR A 170 -8.28 7.19 -9.54
C THR A 170 -8.34 7.32 -8.02
N PRO A 171 -9.55 7.52 -7.44
CA PRO A 171 -9.73 7.39 -6.00
C PRO A 171 -9.22 6.04 -5.49
N GLY A 172 -8.64 6.05 -4.29
CA GLY A 172 -8.22 4.81 -3.64
C GLY A 172 -9.41 3.91 -3.35
N MET A 173 -9.30 2.63 -3.67
CA MET A 173 -10.37 1.66 -3.48
C MET A 173 -9.94 0.52 -2.57
N LEU A 174 -10.72 0.32 -1.52
CA LEU A 174 -10.74 -0.90 -0.73
C LEU A 174 -11.86 -1.82 -1.24
N TRP A 175 -11.80 -3.09 -0.92
CA TRP A 175 -12.87 -4.04 -1.23
C TRP A 175 -13.91 -4.14 -0.10
N PRO A 176 -15.18 -4.50 -0.42
CA PRO A 176 -16.31 -4.37 0.52
C PRO A 176 -16.23 -5.29 1.73
N LYS A 177 -15.57 -6.44 1.62
CA LYS A 177 -15.42 -7.40 2.71
C LYS A 177 -13.95 -7.70 2.92
N LEU A 178 -13.43 -7.25 4.04
CA LEU A 178 -12.14 -7.66 4.57
C LEU A 178 -12.37 -8.91 5.42
N ASN A 179 -12.50 -10.08 4.75
CA ASN A 179 -12.76 -11.35 5.43
C ASN A 179 -11.58 -11.75 6.35
N ASP A 180 -10.38 -11.35 6.00
CA ASP A 180 -9.20 -11.51 6.84
C ASP A 180 -9.04 -10.28 7.73
N GLN A 181 -9.44 -10.43 9.02
CA GLN A 181 -9.34 -9.37 10.01
C GLN A 181 -7.89 -8.96 10.30
N ARG A 182 -6.93 -9.88 10.16
CA ARG A 182 -5.50 -9.56 10.33
C ARG A 182 -5.02 -8.64 9.20
N ALA A 183 -5.41 -8.92 7.97
CA ALA A 183 -5.13 -8.04 6.84
C ALA A 183 -5.81 -6.67 7.02
N ALA A 184 -7.05 -6.64 7.50
CA ALA A 184 -7.79 -5.42 7.80
C ALA A 184 -7.07 -4.55 8.84
N THR A 185 -6.65 -5.16 9.94
CA THR A 185 -5.89 -4.49 11.01
C THR A 185 -4.59 -3.89 10.47
N ARG A 186 -3.83 -4.65 9.69
CA ARG A 186 -2.58 -4.16 9.07
C ARG A 186 -2.81 -3.04 8.06
N LEU A 187 -3.91 -3.08 7.29
CA LEU A 187 -4.31 -1.97 6.43
C LEU A 187 -4.65 -0.70 7.21
N ALA A 188 -5.23 -0.84 8.42
CA ALA A 188 -5.46 0.30 9.31
C ALA A 188 -4.15 0.88 9.85
N TYR A 189 -3.13 0.06 10.18
CA TYR A 189 -1.81 0.53 10.57
C TYR A 189 -1.22 1.53 9.57
N ILE A 190 -1.29 1.23 8.28
CA ILE A 190 -0.75 2.09 7.21
C ILE A 190 -1.69 3.23 6.80
N GLY A 191 -2.78 3.45 7.54
CA GLY A 191 -3.72 4.55 7.32
C GLY A 191 -4.62 4.40 6.09
N THR A 192 -4.81 3.17 5.60
CA THR A 192 -5.66 2.88 4.43
C THR A 192 -7.16 2.95 4.78
N ILE A 193 -7.50 2.66 6.03
CA ILE A 193 -8.87 2.67 6.58
C ILE A 193 -9.04 3.96 7.38
N ARG A 194 -10.25 4.55 7.33
CA ARG A 194 -10.56 5.78 8.08
C ARG A 194 -10.62 5.51 9.58
N ASP A 195 -10.11 6.43 10.39
CA ASP A 195 -10.03 6.31 11.84
C ASP A 195 -11.40 6.09 12.51
N ALA A 196 -12.49 6.59 11.92
CA ALA A 196 -13.86 6.41 12.43
C ALA A 196 -14.39 4.96 12.36
N VAL A 197 -13.64 4.03 11.77
CA VAL A 197 -14.09 2.65 11.51
C VAL A 197 -13.54 1.66 12.55
N TYR A 198 -12.58 2.06 13.38
CA TYR A 198 -11.93 1.19 14.35
C TYR A 198 -11.67 1.90 15.68
N ASN A 199 -11.48 1.12 16.74
CA ASN A 199 -11.00 1.63 18.02
C ASN A 199 -9.49 1.91 17.91
N GLN A 200 -9.07 3.15 18.14
CA GLN A 200 -7.70 3.59 17.95
C GLN A 200 -6.75 2.97 18.98
N GLU A 201 -7.20 2.77 20.21
CA GLU A 201 -6.39 2.13 21.26
C GLU A 201 -6.16 0.66 20.93
N GLU A 202 -7.21 -0.11 20.59
CA GLU A 202 -7.07 -1.51 20.18
C GLU A 202 -6.15 -1.67 18.97
N LEU A 203 -6.23 -0.75 18.00
CA LEU A 203 -5.36 -0.75 16.84
C LEU A 203 -3.91 -0.50 17.24
N CYS A 204 -3.68 0.47 18.13
CA CYS A 204 -2.34 0.82 18.61
C CYS A 204 -1.72 -0.33 19.42
N VAL A 205 -2.49 -0.95 20.31
CA VAL A 205 -2.06 -2.13 21.08
C VAL A 205 -1.66 -3.25 20.13
N SER A 206 -2.49 -3.58 19.15
CA SER A 206 -2.20 -4.61 18.18
C SER A 206 -0.94 -4.29 17.34
N LEU A 207 -0.73 -3.03 16.98
CA LEU A 207 0.50 -2.59 16.30
C LEU A 207 1.73 -2.76 17.20
N LEU A 208 1.65 -2.35 18.46
CA LEU A 208 2.76 -2.48 19.40
C LEU A 208 3.14 -3.94 19.64
N GLU A 209 2.18 -4.86 19.72
CA GLU A 209 2.43 -6.30 19.84
C GLU A 209 3.11 -6.87 18.58
N ASP A 210 2.65 -6.48 17.39
CA ASP A 210 3.31 -6.85 16.12
C ASP A 210 4.75 -6.29 16.07
N LEU A 211 4.97 -5.04 16.51
CA LEU A 211 6.29 -4.41 16.55
C LEU A 211 7.22 -5.09 17.56
N MET A 212 6.73 -5.42 18.77
CA MET A 212 7.51 -6.16 19.77
C MET A 212 7.88 -7.57 19.29
N THR A 213 7.05 -8.19 18.46
CA THR A 213 7.36 -9.48 17.84
C THR A 213 8.42 -9.36 16.74
N LEU A 214 8.32 -8.34 15.90
CA LEU A 214 9.14 -8.21 14.69
C LEU A 214 10.43 -7.42 14.92
N ARG A 215 10.40 -6.42 15.79
CA ARG A 215 11.47 -5.44 16.06
C ARG A 215 11.51 -5.05 17.53
N PRO A 216 11.70 -6.02 18.46
CA PRO A 216 11.63 -5.74 19.90
C PRO A 216 12.63 -4.66 20.35
N THR A 217 13.88 -4.77 19.94
CA THR A 217 14.94 -3.84 20.37
C THR A 217 14.66 -2.40 19.92
N GLU A 218 14.34 -2.21 18.63
CA GLU A 218 14.06 -0.89 18.07
C GLU A 218 12.79 -0.28 18.66
N THR A 219 11.78 -1.12 18.93
CA THR A 219 10.51 -0.70 19.51
C THR A 219 10.70 -0.24 20.96
N MET A 220 11.40 -1.05 21.77
CA MET A 220 11.72 -0.70 23.16
C MET A 220 12.56 0.58 23.25
N GLN A 221 13.58 0.72 22.41
CA GLN A 221 14.40 1.93 22.39
C GLN A 221 13.59 3.16 21.95
N ARG A 222 12.76 3.02 20.91
CA ARG A 222 11.97 4.13 20.37
C ARG A 222 10.97 4.66 21.38
N TYR A 223 10.25 3.76 22.04
CA TYR A 223 9.18 4.12 22.96
C TYR A 223 9.61 4.13 24.44
N LYS A 224 10.88 3.81 24.71
CA LYS A 224 11.45 3.72 26.08
C LYS A 224 10.70 2.74 26.97
N ILE A 225 10.25 1.63 26.39
CA ILE A 225 9.59 0.53 27.09
C ILE A 225 10.64 -0.16 27.97
N LYS A 226 10.33 -0.34 29.26
CA LYS A 226 11.22 -0.98 30.23
C LYS A 226 10.88 -2.46 30.45
N ASN A 227 9.59 -2.79 30.44
CA ASN A 227 9.11 -4.15 30.60
C ASN A 227 8.96 -4.82 29.22
N ALA A 228 9.90 -5.72 28.87
CA ALA A 228 9.88 -6.47 27.63
C ALA A 228 8.72 -7.48 27.54
N ASP A 229 8.18 -7.90 28.69
CA ASP A 229 7.10 -8.89 28.79
C ASP A 229 5.70 -8.25 28.81
N ALA A 230 5.61 -6.91 28.80
CA ALA A 230 4.36 -6.18 28.75
C ALA A 230 3.55 -6.56 27.50
N LYS A 231 2.24 -6.71 27.66
CA LYS A 231 1.31 -7.09 26.58
C LYS A 231 0.03 -6.27 26.66
N GLY A 232 -0.69 -6.23 25.54
CA GLY A 232 -1.97 -5.56 25.48
C GLY A 232 -1.87 -4.09 25.91
N TYR A 233 -2.81 -3.65 26.72
CA TYR A 233 -2.87 -2.27 27.21
C TYR A 233 -1.68 -1.89 28.11
N GLU A 234 -1.08 -2.84 28.84
CA GLU A 234 0.13 -2.58 29.63
C GLU A 234 1.28 -2.06 28.76
N LEU A 235 1.42 -2.61 27.55
CA LEU A 235 2.42 -2.15 26.60
C LEU A 235 2.19 -0.69 26.16
N LEU A 236 0.94 -0.29 25.96
CA LEU A 236 0.59 1.09 25.65
C LEU A 236 0.84 2.03 26.84
N GLU A 237 0.56 1.57 28.07
CA GLU A 237 0.91 2.32 29.28
C GLU A 237 2.42 2.51 29.45
N GLU A 238 3.22 1.47 29.14
CA GLU A 238 4.69 1.57 29.12
C GLU A 238 5.17 2.65 28.15
N VAL A 239 4.55 2.74 26.95
CA VAL A 239 4.82 3.83 26.00
C VAL A 239 4.50 5.20 26.61
N CYS A 240 3.34 5.33 27.27
CA CYS A 240 2.96 6.59 27.93
C CYS A 240 3.99 7.01 28.99
N ARG A 241 4.36 6.09 29.89
CA ARG A 241 5.36 6.31 30.92
C ARG A 241 6.73 6.64 30.34
N GLY A 242 7.18 5.85 29.36
CA GLY A 242 8.50 6.00 28.74
C GLY A 242 8.67 7.32 27.97
N ARG A 243 7.61 7.77 27.30
CA ARG A 243 7.61 9.00 26.49
C ARG A 243 7.08 10.22 27.24
N GLY A 244 6.59 10.05 28.48
CA GLY A 244 6.04 11.13 29.30
C GLY A 244 4.72 11.69 28.74
N PHE A 245 3.87 10.83 28.16
CA PHE A 245 2.53 11.22 27.73
C PHE A 245 1.57 11.21 28.91
N LEU A 246 1.50 12.34 29.59
CA LEU A 246 0.71 12.52 30.80
C LEU A 246 -0.21 13.74 30.68
N MET A 247 -1.43 13.59 31.16
CA MET A 247 -2.39 14.66 31.38
C MET A 247 -2.19 15.29 32.78
N ARG A 248 -2.97 16.32 33.09
CA ARG A 248 -2.99 16.94 34.44
C ARG A 248 -3.31 15.88 35.49
N GLY A 249 -2.56 15.92 36.64
CA GLY A 249 -2.74 14.92 37.69
C GLY A 249 -1.98 13.61 37.49
N GLY A 250 -1.13 13.51 36.45
CA GLY A 250 -0.30 12.31 36.24
C GLY A 250 -1.03 11.15 35.55
N VAL A 251 -2.24 11.38 35.05
CA VAL A 251 -3.02 10.37 34.28
C VAL A 251 -2.37 10.12 32.94
N LEU A 252 -2.30 8.86 32.48
CA LEU A 252 -1.73 8.49 31.21
C LEU A 252 -2.58 9.04 30.04
N ASP A 253 -1.92 9.68 29.07
CA ASP A 253 -2.55 10.22 27.86
C ASP A 253 -2.47 9.16 26.74
N MET A 254 -3.41 8.20 26.77
CA MET A 254 -3.47 7.06 25.84
C MET A 254 -3.74 7.52 24.42
N ASP A 255 -4.62 8.50 24.23
CA ASP A 255 -4.96 9.04 22.89
C ASP A 255 -3.74 9.63 22.19
N ARG A 256 -2.95 10.41 22.94
CA ARG A 256 -1.69 10.96 22.43
C ARG A 256 -0.68 9.88 22.11
N ALA A 257 -0.55 8.87 22.98
CA ALA A 257 0.33 7.73 22.72
C ALA A 257 -0.05 7.00 21.44
N CYS A 258 -1.34 6.68 21.26
CA CYS A 258 -1.84 6.02 20.06
C CYS A 258 -1.57 6.82 18.79
N SER A 259 -1.87 8.11 18.80
CA SER A 259 -1.62 8.99 17.65
C SER A 259 -0.14 9.01 17.28
N VAL A 260 0.75 9.17 18.28
CA VAL A 260 2.20 9.22 18.05
C VAL A 260 2.73 7.87 17.56
N VAL A 261 2.31 6.74 18.14
CA VAL A 261 2.77 5.41 17.72
C VAL A 261 2.38 5.12 16.27
N LEU A 262 1.12 5.37 15.91
CA LEU A 262 0.63 5.15 14.54
C LEU A 262 1.34 6.06 13.52
N ASP A 263 1.52 7.33 13.85
CA ASP A 263 2.19 8.29 12.95
C ASP A 263 3.68 7.97 12.79
N GLU A 264 4.36 7.57 13.87
CA GLU A 264 5.77 7.18 13.83
C GLU A 264 5.98 5.88 13.06
N PHE A 265 5.08 4.91 13.18
CA PHE A 265 5.09 3.71 12.35
C PHE A 265 4.87 4.06 10.86
N ARG A 266 3.88 4.88 10.55
CA ARG A 266 3.58 5.33 9.18
C ARG A 266 4.76 6.06 8.56
N ALA A 267 5.47 6.85 9.36
CA ALA A 267 6.67 7.58 8.97
C ALA A 267 7.98 6.75 8.98
N GLY A 268 7.94 5.47 9.33
CA GLY A 268 9.10 4.58 9.36
C GLY A 268 10.10 4.85 10.49
N LYS A 269 9.69 5.54 11.55
CA LYS A 269 10.58 5.91 12.67
C LYS A 269 10.96 4.74 13.59
N VAL A 270 10.29 3.61 13.47
CA VAL A 270 10.64 2.35 14.17
C VAL A 270 11.66 1.52 13.38
N GLY A 271 11.97 1.96 12.15
CA GLY A 271 12.86 1.24 11.24
C GLY A 271 12.12 0.64 10.05
N LYS A 272 12.89 0.02 9.15
CA LYS A 272 12.32 -0.64 7.97
C LYS A 272 11.65 -1.94 8.38
N LEU A 273 10.40 -2.11 7.98
CA LEU A 273 9.58 -3.25 8.40
C LEU A 273 8.68 -3.73 7.27
N THR A 274 8.55 -5.06 7.12
CA THR A 274 7.58 -5.70 6.25
C THR A 274 6.73 -6.66 7.08
N LEU A 275 5.42 -6.41 7.15
CA LEU A 275 4.47 -7.13 8.01
C LEU A 275 4.04 -8.47 7.43
N GLU A 276 4.41 -8.76 6.18
CA GLU A 276 4.02 -9.96 5.45
C GLU A 276 5.25 -10.72 4.96
N THR A 277 5.13 -12.04 4.92
CA THR A 277 6.14 -12.92 4.34
C THR A 277 5.63 -13.46 3.01
N ALA A 278 6.47 -13.44 1.99
CA ALA A 278 6.12 -14.02 0.70
C ALA A 278 5.83 -15.53 0.87
N PRO A 279 4.73 -16.04 0.29
CA PRO A 279 4.46 -17.47 0.32
C PRO A 279 5.64 -18.24 -0.29
N LYS A 280 6.11 -19.27 0.40
CA LYS A 280 7.10 -20.20 -0.17
C LYS A 280 6.46 -20.94 -1.33
N GLU A 281 7.20 -21.12 -2.43
CA GLU A 281 6.76 -21.98 -3.52
C GLU A 281 6.58 -23.40 -2.95
N GLU A 282 5.36 -23.92 -3.01
CA GLU A 282 5.17 -25.36 -2.92
C GLU A 282 5.86 -25.95 -4.14
N LYS A 283 6.94 -26.71 -3.93
CA LYS A 283 7.54 -27.51 -4.99
C LYS A 283 6.42 -28.41 -5.53
N PRO A 284 6.21 -28.45 -6.86
CA PRO A 284 5.26 -29.38 -7.41
C PRO A 284 5.61 -30.77 -6.88
N HIS A 285 4.66 -31.46 -6.27
CA HIS A 285 4.81 -32.87 -5.92
C HIS A 285 5.33 -33.58 -7.17
N ALA A 286 6.52 -34.15 -7.06
CA ALA A 286 6.97 -35.09 -8.07
C ALA A 286 5.88 -36.18 -8.19
N PRO A 287 5.45 -36.53 -9.42
CA PRO A 287 4.49 -37.61 -9.56
C PRO A 287 5.11 -38.87 -8.90
N GLU A 288 4.39 -39.44 -7.93
CA GLU A 288 4.73 -40.75 -7.41
C GLU A 288 4.75 -41.69 -8.62
N THR A 289 5.95 -42.11 -9.01
CA THR A 289 6.13 -43.22 -9.95
C THR A 289 5.56 -44.48 -9.30
N VAL A 290 4.41 -44.92 -9.81
CA VAL A 290 3.83 -46.24 -9.56
C VAL A 290 4.61 -47.30 -10.37
#